data_96e56c8304cfd6aaa434166871890820
#
_entry.id   96e56c8304cfd6aaa434166871890820
#
_cell.length_a   1.000
_cell.length_b   1.000
_cell.length_c   1.000
_cell.angle_alpha   90.00
_cell.angle_beta   90.00
_cell.angle_gamma   90.00
#
_symmetry.space_group_name_H-M   'P 1'
#
loop_
_entity.id
_entity.type
_entity.pdbx_description
1 polymer ?
#
loop_
_entity_poly.entity_id
_entity_poly.type
_entity_poly.pdbx_seq_one_letter_code
_entity_poly.pdbx_strand_id
1 'polypeptide(L)'
;MDYSDSTSPLERHPWPPFIPENAKVLIMGTFPPGSHRWSMDFYYPNRTNDFWFMMGLIFAGDRFALYDKETKLFNLDAIKNLLTEKGIALNDTGLVIRRLKGNASDKFLEIVEPVHLSELMDKMPLCRTVATTGEKAAGVIASLTDTDAPKMGDMVTSADGLEIWRMPSTSRAYPLALDKKAEFYAKMFRHLNII
;
A
#
# COMPACT_ATOMS: atom_id res chain seq x y z
N MET A 1 -13.42 25.42 13.84
CA MET A 1 -12.93 24.83 15.10
C MET A 1 -11.79 23.89 14.76
N ASP A 2 -10.59 24.38 15.01
CA ASP A 2 -9.35 23.69 14.70
C ASP A 2 -9.08 22.65 15.79
N TYR A 3 -9.27 21.37 15.48
CA TYR A 3 -8.95 20.25 16.37
C TYR A 3 -7.58 19.67 16.00
N SER A 4 -6.55 20.49 15.99
CA SER A 4 -5.19 19.97 16.06
C SER A 4 -4.90 19.65 17.53
N ASP A 5 -5.32 18.47 17.98
CA ASP A 5 -4.89 17.95 19.29
C ASP A 5 -3.43 17.53 19.18
N SER A 6 -2.55 18.51 19.37
CA SER A 6 -1.08 18.34 19.30
C SER A 6 -0.53 17.41 20.42
N THR A 7 -1.42 16.82 21.22
CA THR A 7 -1.06 15.98 22.37
C THR A 7 -1.04 14.48 22.05
N SER A 8 -1.61 14.04 20.92
CA SER A 8 -1.56 12.63 20.54
C SER A 8 -0.12 12.18 20.26
N PRO A 9 0.30 10.98 20.72
CA PRO A 9 1.66 10.52 20.54
C PRO A 9 2.01 10.32 19.06
N LEU A 10 3.29 10.53 18.74
CA LEU A 10 3.83 10.18 17.42
C LEU A 10 4.03 8.67 17.31
N GLU A 11 3.66 8.12 16.16
CA GLU A 11 3.89 6.72 15.83
C GLU A 11 4.89 6.63 14.66
N ARG A 12 5.93 5.80 14.82
CA ARG A 12 6.88 5.50 13.75
C ARG A 12 6.48 4.25 13.01
N HIS A 13 6.76 4.22 11.70
CA HIS A 13 6.49 3.03 10.88
C HIS A 13 7.24 1.82 11.45
N PRO A 14 6.56 0.69 11.69
CA PRO A 14 7.16 -0.44 12.41
C PRO A 14 8.09 -1.31 11.58
N TRP A 15 7.95 -1.28 10.25
CA TRP A 15 8.68 -2.18 9.35
C TRP A 15 9.59 -1.42 8.39
N PRO A 16 10.77 -2.01 8.05
CA PRO A 16 11.54 -1.53 6.91
C PRO A 16 10.81 -1.81 5.60
N PRO A 17 11.12 -1.07 4.52
CA PRO A 17 10.60 -1.38 3.19
C PRO A 17 10.89 -2.83 2.79
N PHE A 18 9.92 -3.51 2.17
CA PHE A 18 10.13 -4.81 1.54
C PHE A 18 10.52 -4.60 0.08
N ILE A 19 11.75 -4.96 -0.28
CA ILE A 19 12.34 -4.66 -1.60
C ILE A 19 12.90 -5.95 -2.21
N PRO A 20 12.19 -6.60 -3.14
CA PRO A 20 12.78 -7.65 -3.98
C PRO A 20 13.87 -7.09 -4.90
N GLU A 21 14.91 -7.88 -5.19
CA GLU A 21 15.98 -7.48 -6.11
C GLU A 21 15.49 -7.10 -7.52
N ASN A 22 14.43 -7.77 -7.97
CA ASN A 22 13.78 -7.56 -9.27
C ASN A 22 12.55 -6.64 -9.19
N ALA A 23 12.49 -5.72 -8.22
CA ALA A 23 11.34 -4.85 -8.02
C ALA A 23 10.94 -4.10 -9.30
N LYS A 24 9.68 -4.29 -9.73
CA LYS A 24 9.06 -3.65 -10.90
C LYS A 24 8.07 -2.56 -10.50
N VAL A 25 7.44 -2.72 -9.34
CA VAL A 25 6.46 -1.79 -8.78
C VAL A 25 6.62 -1.69 -7.28
N LEU A 26 6.51 -0.47 -6.76
CA LEU A 26 6.40 -0.18 -5.34
C LEU A 26 4.93 0.13 -5.02
N ILE A 27 4.29 -0.72 -4.21
CA ILE A 27 2.92 -0.46 -3.74
C ILE A 27 2.97 0.18 -2.37
N MET A 28 2.26 1.29 -2.21
CA MET A 28 2.30 2.11 -1.01
C MET A 28 0.90 2.38 -0.45
N GLY A 29 0.68 1.99 0.80
CA GLY A 29 -0.42 2.47 1.62
C GLY A 29 -0.08 3.78 2.32
N THR A 30 -0.89 4.14 3.31
CA THR A 30 -0.64 5.35 4.12
C THR A 30 0.18 5.01 5.36
N PHE A 31 -0.33 4.12 6.20
CA PHE A 31 0.29 3.67 7.44
C PHE A 31 -0.48 2.46 8.01
N PRO A 32 0.17 1.50 8.70
CA PRO A 32 -0.53 0.36 9.24
C PRO A 32 -1.52 0.75 10.36
N PRO A 33 -2.58 -0.05 10.60
CA PRO A 33 -3.46 0.13 11.74
C PRO A 33 -2.70 -0.12 13.06
N GLY A 34 -3.29 0.24 14.20
CA GLY A 34 -2.71 -0.07 15.51
C GLY A 34 -2.44 -1.57 15.68
N SER A 35 -1.36 -1.92 16.40
CA SER A 35 -0.83 -3.29 16.53
C SER A 35 -1.85 -4.31 17.06
N HIS A 36 -2.86 -3.88 17.85
CA HIS A 36 -3.95 -4.73 18.30
C HIS A 36 -4.83 -5.31 17.18
N ARG A 37 -4.69 -4.80 15.94
CA ARG A 37 -5.39 -5.30 14.74
C ARG A 37 -4.51 -6.18 13.85
N TRP A 38 -3.25 -6.40 14.19
CA TRP A 38 -2.34 -7.19 13.38
C TRP A 38 -2.58 -8.68 13.57
N SER A 39 -2.69 -9.40 12.49
CA SER A 39 -2.69 -10.86 12.44
C SER A 39 -1.36 -11.43 11.94
N MET A 40 -0.44 -10.57 11.53
CA MET A 40 0.94 -10.88 11.19
C MET A 40 1.80 -9.64 11.35
N ASP A 41 3.11 -9.82 11.44
CA ASP A 41 4.10 -8.73 11.55
C ASP A 41 4.65 -8.34 10.16
N PHE A 42 3.76 -7.80 9.32
CA PHE A 42 4.06 -7.41 7.94
C PHE A 42 2.99 -6.48 7.38
N TYR A 43 3.22 -5.87 6.23
CA TYR A 43 2.31 -4.95 5.54
C TYR A 43 0.89 -5.51 5.38
N TYR A 44 -0.11 -4.64 5.47
CA TYR A 44 -1.54 -5.00 5.43
C TYR A 44 -1.92 -6.11 6.42
N PRO A 45 -1.57 -5.97 7.71
CA PRO A 45 -1.67 -7.03 8.70
C PRO A 45 -3.10 -7.36 9.13
N ASN A 46 -4.06 -6.50 8.84
CA ASN A 46 -5.43 -6.64 9.32
C ASN A 46 -6.25 -7.55 8.42
N ARG A 47 -6.87 -8.59 8.98
CA ARG A 47 -7.78 -9.53 8.28
C ARG A 47 -9.03 -8.87 7.71
N THR A 48 -9.38 -7.64 8.13
CA THR A 48 -10.46 -6.85 7.55
C THR A 48 -9.97 -5.91 6.43
N ASN A 49 -8.74 -6.07 5.96
CA ASN A 49 -8.22 -5.44 4.76
C ASN A 49 -8.24 -6.45 3.61
N ASP A 50 -8.63 -6.02 2.42
CA ASP A 50 -8.80 -6.89 1.26
C ASP A 50 -7.51 -7.15 0.48
N PHE A 51 -6.38 -6.50 0.82
CA PHE A 51 -5.16 -6.53 0.02
C PHE A 51 -4.68 -7.96 -0.30
N TRP A 52 -4.46 -8.79 0.71
CA TRP A 52 -3.96 -10.15 0.49
C TRP A 52 -5.01 -11.09 -0.10
N PHE A 53 -6.29 -10.88 0.19
CA PHE A 53 -7.38 -11.62 -0.47
C PHE A 53 -7.46 -11.28 -1.96
N MET A 54 -7.26 -10.02 -2.32
CA MET A 54 -7.19 -9.55 -3.69
C MET A 54 -5.96 -10.10 -4.41
N MET A 55 -4.79 -10.09 -3.77
CA MET A 55 -3.56 -10.66 -4.34
C MET A 55 -3.71 -12.16 -4.58
N GLY A 56 -4.29 -12.92 -3.65
CA GLY A 56 -4.61 -14.34 -3.85
C GLY A 56 -5.53 -14.56 -5.04
N LEU A 57 -6.57 -13.75 -5.17
CA LEU A 57 -7.50 -13.82 -6.31
C LEU A 57 -6.80 -13.55 -7.65
N ILE A 58 -5.97 -12.52 -7.72
CA ILE A 58 -5.27 -12.12 -8.97
C ILE A 58 -4.24 -13.18 -9.40
N PHE A 59 -3.41 -13.66 -8.48
CA PHE A 59 -2.26 -14.50 -8.82
C PHE A 59 -2.51 -16.00 -8.76
N ALA A 60 -3.53 -16.43 -8.01
CA ALA A 60 -3.85 -17.85 -7.83
C ALA A 60 -5.31 -18.23 -8.17
N GLY A 61 -6.15 -17.24 -8.53
CA GLY A 61 -7.58 -17.49 -8.80
C GLY A 61 -8.39 -17.84 -7.54
N ASP A 62 -7.78 -17.80 -6.37
CA ASP A 62 -8.43 -18.08 -5.08
C ASP A 62 -8.10 -16.96 -4.08
N ARG A 63 -9.13 -16.26 -3.63
CA ARG A 63 -8.99 -15.19 -2.62
C ARG A 63 -8.36 -15.68 -1.31
N PHE A 64 -8.39 -16.96 -1.02
CA PHE A 64 -7.83 -17.54 0.20
C PHE A 64 -6.45 -18.20 -0.01
N ALA A 65 -5.85 -18.09 -1.19
CA ALA A 65 -4.55 -18.70 -1.49
C ALA A 65 -3.42 -18.29 -0.52
N LEU A 66 -3.53 -17.10 0.07
CA LEU A 66 -2.56 -16.54 1.02
C LEU A 66 -3.08 -16.52 2.47
N TYR A 67 -4.21 -17.19 2.74
CA TYR A 67 -4.90 -17.13 4.03
C TYR A 67 -5.43 -18.50 4.45
N ASP A 68 -5.05 -18.94 5.63
CA ASP A 68 -5.56 -20.18 6.24
C ASP A 68 -6.90 -19.90 6.96
N LYS A 69 -7.97 -20.56 6.50
CA LYS A 69 -9.31 -20.40 7.05
C LYS A 69 -9.47 -21.03 8.42
N GLU A 70 -8.69 -22.07 8.74
CA GLU A 70 -8.77 -22.80 10.02
C GLU A 70 -8.09 -22.00 11.12
N THR A 71 -6.86 -21.59 10.91
CA THR A 71 -6.08 -20.79 11.86
C THR A 71 -6.45 -19.32 11.82
N LYS A 72 -7.11 -18.85 10.76
CA LYS A 72 -7.44 -17.45 10.49
C LYS A 72 -6.20 -16.55 10.40
N LEU A 73 -5.10 -17.07 9.91
CA LEU A 73 -3.83 -16.36 9.73
C LEU A 73 -3.46 -16.25 8.26
N PHE A 74 -2.73 -15.19 7.92
CA PHE A 74 -2.07 -15.10 6.63
C PHE A 74 -0.82 -15.98 6.60
N ASN A 75 -0.53 -16.57 5.45
CA ASN A 75 0.70 -17.31 5.20
C ASN A 75 1.81 -16.33 4.78
N LEU A 76 2.58 -15.84 5.74
CA LEU A 76 3.60 -14.81 5.52
C LEU A 76 4.70 -15.28 4.54
N ASP A 77 5.11 -16.54 4.60
CA ASP A 77 6.13 -17.07 3.69
C ASP A 77 5.62 -17.14 2.26
N ALA A 78 4.38 -17.59 2.04
CA ALA A 78 3.75 -17.57 0.73
C ALA A 78 3.59 -16.13 0.18
N ILE A 79 3.24 -15.18 1.04
CA ILE A 79 3.17 -13.75 0.70
C ILE A 79 4.53 -13.24 0.24
N LYS A 80 5.59 -13.43 1.02
CA LYS A 80 6.94 -12.95 0.67
C LYS A 80 7.47 -13.60 -0.60
N ASN A 81 7.22 -14.90 -0.78
CA ASN A 81 7.58 -15.64 -1.99
C ASN A 81 6.88 -15.06 -3.23
N LEU A 82 5.57 -14.81 -3.15
CA LEU A 82 4.79 -14.19 -4.22
C LEU A 82 5.35 -12.80 -4.59
N LEU A 83 5.59 -11.95 -3.60
CA LEU A 83 6.12 -10.60 -3.82
C LEU A 83 7.50 -10.64 -4.48
N THR A 84 8.37 -11.54 -4.02
CA THR A 84 9.72 -11.72 -4.56
C THR A 84 9.66 -12.23 -5.99
N GLU A 85 8.86 -13.26 -6.27
CA GLU A 85 8.70 -13.81 -7.62
C GLU A 85 8.17 -12.75 -8.60
N LYS A 86 7.19 -11.98 -8.18
CA LYS A 86 6.52 -10.99 -9.05
C LYS A 86 7.23 -9.62 -9.11
N GLY A 87 8.25 -9.39 -8.29
CA GLY A 87 8.95 -8.12 -8.24
C GLY A 87 8.08 -6.99 -7.66
N ILE A 88 7.32 -7.28 -6.61
CA ILE A 88 6.44 -6.30 -5.96
C ILE A 88 7.08 -5.85 -4.65
N ALA A 89 7.51 -4.59 -4.59
CA ALA A 89 7.98 -3.95 -3.38
C ALA A 89 6.82 -3.32 -2.58
N LEU A 90 6.97 -3.26 -1.28
CA LEU A 90 5.98 -2.65 -0.37
C LEU A 90 6.64 -1.61 0.54
N ASN A 91 5.95 -0.51 0.73
CA ASN A 91 6.18 0.46 1.78
C ASN A 91 4.89 1.23 2.07
N ASP A 92 4.93 2.16 3.03
CA ASP A 92 3.85 3.12 3.27
C ASP A 92 4.36 4.55 3.06
N THR A 93 3.45 5.49 2.84
CA THR A 93 3.79 6.89 2.57
C THR A 93 4.11 7.69 3.83
N GLY A 94 3.70 7.21 5.01
CA GLY A 94 4.02 7.81 6.30
C GLY A 94 5.16 7.09 7.01
N LEU A 95 6.24 7.80 7.36
CA LEU A 95 7.30 7.30 8.25
C LEU A 95 6.99 7.60 9.71
N VAL A 96 6.46 8.80 9.97
CA VAL A 96 5.99 9.22 11.29
C VAL A 96 4.61 9.85 11.12
N ILE A 97 3.68 9.40 11.94
CA ILE A 97 2.31 9.90 11.91
C ILE A 97 1.83 10.32 13.29
N ARG A 98 0.72 11.04 13.32
CA ARG A 98 -0.11 11.28 14.49
C ARG A 98 -1.54 10.83 14.20
N ARG A 99 -2.15 10.05 15.10
CA ARG A 99 -3.58 9.69 14.98
C ARG A 99 -4.41 10.74 15.71
N LEU A 100 -5.20 11.50 14.96
CA LEU A 100 -6.06 12.55 15.51
C LEU A 100 -7.30 11.99 16.21
N LYS A 101 -7.69 10.76 15.89
CA LYS A 101 -8.78 10.02 16.55
C LYS A 101 -8.34 8.56 16.60
N GLY A 102 -8.22 7.93 17.72
CA GLY A 102 -7.71 6.57 17.94
C GLY A 102 -8.23 5.43 17.04
N ASN A 103 -8.50 5.70 15.75
CA ASN A 103 -8.98 4.76 14.75
C ASN A 103 -7.99 4.64 13.56
N ALA A 104 -8.20 3.63 12.70
CA ALA A 104 -7.33 3.34 11.57
C ALA A 104 -7.73 4.06 10.26
N SER A 105 -8.61 5.05 10.33
CA SER A 105 -9.06 5.78 9.14
C SER A 105 -8.00 6.79 8.70
N ASP A 106 -7.60 6.73 7.45
CA ASP A 106 -6.66 7.67 6.82
C ASP A 106 -7.07 9.14 6.96
N LYS A 107 -8.39 9.39 7.03
CA LYS A 107 -8.95 10.74 7.24
C LYS A 107 -8.43 11.41 8.52
N PHE A 108 -8.10 10.61 9.53
CA PHE A 108 -7.65 11.08 10.85
C PHE A 108 -6.18 10.75 11.12
N LEU A 109 -5.40 10.46 10.08
CA LEU A 109 -3.96 10.37 10.15
C LEU A 109 -3.34 11.70 9.69
N GLU A 110 -2.52 12.29 10.52
CA GLU A 110 -1.60 13.35 10.13
C GLU A 110 -0.25 12.72 9.82
N ILE A 111 0.26 12.91 8.59
CA ILE A 111 1.62 12.48 8.24
C ILE A 111 2.56 13.59 8.67
N VAL A 112 3.35 13.31 9.70
CA VAL A 112 4.33 14.24 10.26
C VAL A 112 5.64 14.18 9.50
N GLU A 113 6.05 12.96 9.11
CA GLU A 113 7.22 12.71 8.29
C GLU A 113 6.82 11.77 7.15
N PRO A 114 6.79 12.23 5.91
CA PRO A 114 6.52 11.37 4.76
C PRO A 114 7.73 10.51 4.41
N VAL A 115 7.50 9.48 3.60
CA VAL A 115 8.56 8.64 3.02
C VAL A 115 9.57 9.48 2.25
N HIS A 116 10.86 9.15 2.38
CA HIS A 116 11.93 9.71 1.54
C HIS A 116 11.94 8.98 0.20
N LEU A 117 11.03 9.36 -0.70
CA LEU A 117 10.73 8.61 -1.93
C LEU A 117 11.96 8.43 -2.82
N SER A 118 12.76 9.47 -3.03
CA SER A 118 13.96 9.41 -3.87
C SER A 118 14.96 8.36 -3.34
N GLU A 119 15.27 8.42 -2.04
CA GLU A 119 16.19 7.45 -1.40
C GLU A 119 15.66 6.02 -1.46
N LEU A 120 14.33 5.86 -1.40
CA LEU A 120 13.68 4.56 -1.51
C LEU A 120 13.76 4.02 -2.95
N MET A 121 13.51 4.86 -3.95
CA MET A 121 13.60 4.49 -5.36
C MET A 121 15.04 4.18 -5.79
N ASP A 122 16.05 4.84 -5.22
CA ASP A 122 17.46 4.55 -5.48
C ASP A 122 17.86 3.11 -5.10
N LYS A 123 17.15 2.50 -4.14
CA LYS A 123 17.32 1.08 -3.77
C LYS A 123 16.70 0.11 -4.77
N MET A 124 15.93 0.59 -5.72
CA MET A 124 15.18 -0.19 -6.72
C MET A 124 15.44 0.34 -8.13
N PRO A 125 16.67 0.23 -8.67
CA PRO A 125 17.06 0.90 -9.91
C PRO A 125 16.26 0.46 -11.15
N LEU A 126 15.60 -0.70 -11.10
CA LEU A 126 14.75 -1.21 -12.17
C LEU A 126 13.27 -0.81 -12.00
N CYS A 127 12.88 -0.31 -10.84
CA CYS A 127 11.51 0.09 -10.56
C CYS A 127 11.26 1.51 -11.10
N ARG A 128 10.24 1.65 -11.94
CA ARG A 128 9.79 2.93 -12.50
C ARG A 128 8.31 3.20 -12.22
N THR A 129 7.73 2.46 -11.30
CA THR A 129 6.29 2.55 -11.00
C THR A 129 6.04 2.55 -9.50
N VAL A 130 5.28 3.52 -9.06
CA VAL A 130 4.69 3.60 -7.71
C VAL A 130 3.18 3.46 -7.83
N ALA A 131 2.59 2.57 -7.06
CA ALA A 131 1.14 2.40 -6.98
C ALA A 131 0.65 2.72 -5.58
N THR A 132 -0.26 3.67 -5.45
CA THR A 132 -0.81 4.10 -4.15
C THR A 132 -2.16 3.44 -3.89
N THR A 133 -2.38 2.93 -2.68
CA THR A 133 -3.64 2.29 -2.28
C THR A 133 -4.56 3.29 -1.59
N GLY A 134 -5.31 4.05 -2.38
CA GLY A 134 -6.24 5.05 -1.88
C GLY A 134 -5.82 6.49 -2.11
N GLU A 135 -6.71 7.40 -1.73
CA GLU A 135 -6.59 8.82 -2.05
C GLU A 135 -5.49 9.53 -1.25
N LYS A 136 -5.39 9.23 0.04
CA LYS A 136 -4.40 9.90 0.90
C LYS A 136 -2.97 9.57 0.49
N ALA A 137 -2.67 8.29 0.26
CA ALA A 137 -1.37 7.87 -0.23
C ALA A 137 -1.05 8.51 -1.59
N ALA A 138 -2.04 8.58 -2.50
CA ALA A 138 -1.89 9.24 -3.80
C ALA A 138 -1.56 10.73 -3.65
N GLY A 139 -2.22 11.44 -2.75
CA GLY A 139 -1.94 12.86 -2.48
C GLY A 139 -0.53 13.09 -1.93
N VAL A 140 -0.03 12.20 -1.07
CA VAL A 140 1.34 12.29 -0.55
C VAL A 140 2.36 12.13 -1.68
N ILE A 141 2.22 11.07 -2.49
CA ILE A 141 3.16 10.81 -3.60
C ILE A 141 3.08 11.92 -4.64
N ALA A 142 1.89 12.41 -4.99
CA ALA A 142 1.73 13.54 -5.89
C ALA A 142 2.48 14.79 -5.40
N SER A 143 2.39 15.09 -4.09
CA SER A 143 3.13 16.21 -3.48
C SER A 143 4.65 16.00 -3.51
N LEU A 144 5.14 14.77 -3.33
CA LEU A 144 6.58 14.45 -3.34
C LEU A 144 7.19 14.45 -4.74
N THR A 145 6.36 14.29 -5.78
CA THR A 145 6.78 14.18 -7.18
C THR A 145 6.39 15.39 -8.04
N ASP A 146 5.81 16.42 -7.42
CA ASP A 146 5.30 17.62 -8.10
C ASP A 146 4.36 17.28 -9.28
N THR A 147 3.43 16.33 -9.02
CA THR A 147 2.41 15.90 -9.98
C THR A 147 1.01 16.14 -9.44
N ASP A 148 0.01 16.12 -10.32
CA ASP A 148 -1.37 15.98 -9.89
C ASP A 148 -1.63 14.53 -9.43
N ALA A 149 -2.45 14.35 -8.39
CA ALA A 149 -2.90 13.02 -7.99
C ALA A 149 -3.80 12.42 -9.09
N PRO A 150 -3.47 11.22 -9.63
CA PRO A 150 -4.28 10.63 -10.69
C PRO A 150 -5.69 10.28 -10.21
N LYS A 151 -6.63 10.14 -11.14
CA LYS A 151 -7.94 9.56 -10.85
C LYS A 151 -7.79 8.09 -10.47
N MET A 152 -8.76 7.56 -9.73
CA MET A 152 -8.74 6.14 -9.36
C MET A 152 -8.70 5.23 -10.60
N GLY A 153 -7.73 4.32 -10.64
CA GLY A 153 -7.48 3.40 -11.75
C GLY A 153 -6.70 3.98 -12.91
N ASP A 154 -6.26 5.23 -12.81
CA ASP A 154 -5.42 5.91 -13.80
C ASP A 154 -4.00 6.15 -13.26
N MET A 155 -3.13 6.61 -14.13
CA MET A 155 -1.75 6.99 -13.80
C MET A 155 -1.40 8.37 -14.34
N VAL A 156 -0.37 8.97 -13.76
CA VAL A 156 0.37 10.12 -14.27
C VAL A 156 1.85 9.78 -14.30
N THR A 157 2.62 10.51 -15.11
CA THR A 157 4.09 10.34 -15.16
C THR A 157 4.73 11.62 -14.66
N SER A 158 5.65 11.51 -13.71
CA SER A 158 6.44 12.64 -13.21
C SER A 158 7.47 13.11 -14.24
N ALA A 159 8.09 14.26 -14.02
CA ALA A 159 9.08 14.84 -14.93
C ALA A 159 10.32 13.95 -15.14
N ASP A 160 10.67 13.15 -14.14
CA ASP A 160 11.79 12.17 -14.18
C ASP A 160 11.38 10.78 -14.69
N GLY A 161 10.13 10.63 -15.16
CA GLY A 161 9.64 9.42 -15.82
C GLY A 161 9.10 8.35 -14.87
N LEU A 162 8.81 8.68 -13.59
CA LEU A 162 8.17 7.76 -12.65
C LEU A 162 6.68 7.67 -12.94
N GLU A 163 6.17 6.47 -13.19
CA GLU A 163 4.74 6.20 -13.31
C GLU A 163 4.09 6.14 -11.91
N ILE A 164 3.04 6.92 -11.71
CA ILE A 164 2.33 7.02 -10.43
C ILE A 164 0.88 6.60 -10.66
N TRP A 165 0.51 5.46 -10.11
CA TRP A 165 -0.85 4.91 -10.18
C TRP A 165 -1.63 5.20 -8.90
N ARG A 166 -2.91 5.56 -9.04
CA ARG A 166 -3.84 5.59 -7.93
C ARG A 166 -4.81 4.42 -8.02
N MET A 167 -4.66 3.48 -7.10
CA MET A 167 -5.50 2.30 -6.99
C MET A 167 -6.61 2.53 -5.95
N PRO A 168 -7.74 1.79 -6.01
CA PRO A 168 -8.75 1.85 -4.98
C PRO A 168 -8.17 1.41 -3.62
N SER A 169 -8.67 2.00 -2.55
CA SER A 169 -8.34 1.56 -1.19
C SER A 169 -8.69 0.09 -0.99
N THR A 170 -7.79 -0.66 -0.38
CA THR A 170 -8.00 -2.07 -0.01
C THR A 170 -8.71 -2.24 1.33
N SER A 171 -8.98 -1.15 2.05
CA SER A 171 -9.83 -1.20 3.24
C SER A 171 -11.19 -1.80 2.91
N ARG A 172 -11.68 -2.71 3.75
CA ARG A 172 -13.03 -3.28 3.58
C ARG A 172 -14.14 -2.25 3.82
N ALA A 173 -13.83 -1.16 4.51
CA ALA A 173 -14.74 -0.02 4.68
C ALA A 173 -14.91 0.81 3.39
N TYR A 174 -14.02 0.67 2.41
CA TYR A 174 -14.16 1.32 1.11
C TYR A 174 -15.24 0.60 0.28
N PRO A 175 -16.28 1.31 -0.21
CA PRO A 175 -17.48 0.70 -0.78
C PRO A 175 -17.26 0.17 -2.22
N LEU A 176 -16.30 -0.72 -2.41
CA LEU A 176 -16.01 -1.41 -3.66
C LEU A 176 -15.78 -2.89 -3.39
N ALA A 177 -16.45 -3.76 -4.14
CA ALA A 177 -16.32 -5.20 -3.99
C ALA A 177 -14.89 -5.67 -4.29
N LEU A 178 -14.47 -6.78 -3.66
CA LEU A 178 -13.13 -7.36 -3.82
C LEU A 178 -12.77 -7.60 -5.30
N ASP A 179 -13.68 -8.21 -6.07
CA ASP A 179 -13.45 -8.51 -7.49
C ASP A 179 -13.21 -7.24 -8.31
N LYS A 180 -13.94 -6.17 -7.99
CA LYS A 180 -13.75 -4.87 -8.64
C LYS A 180 -12.43 -4.22 -8.25
N LYS A 181 -12.00 -4.33 -6.99
CA LYS A 181 -10.67 -3.91 -6.59
C LYS A 181 -9.60 -4.69 -7.38
N ALA A 182 -9.77 -6.02 -7.47
CA ALA A 182 -8.85 -6.90 -8.20
C ALA A 182 -8.73 -6.53 -9.69
N GLU A 183 -9.82 -6.13 -10.35
CA GLU A 183 -9.80 -5.68 -11.75
C GLU A 183 -8.86 -4.47 -11.95
N PHE A 184 -8.89 -3.48 -11.05
CA PHE A 184 -8.01 -2.30 -11.11
C PHE A 184 -6.54 -2.69 -10.97
N TYR A 185 -6.22 -3.49 -9.95
CA TYR A 185 -4.83 -3.93 -9.72
C TYR A 185 -4.33 -4.85 -10.84
N ALA A 186 -5.17 -5.75 -11.35
CA ALA A 186 -4.83 -6.61 -12.49
C ALA A 186 -4.55 -5.80 -13.77
N LYS A 187 -5.30 -4.70 -14.02
CA LYS A 187 -5.01 -3.78 -15.14
C LYS A 187 -3.58 -3.23 -15.04
N MET A 188 -3.18 -2.74 -13.88
CA MET A 188 -1.83 -2.25 -13.64
C MET A 188 -0.78 -3.36 -13.78
N PHE A 189 -1.01 -4.54 -13.19
CA PHE A 189 -0.07 -5.65 -13.29
C PHE A 189 0.13 -6.16 -14.73
N ARG A 190 -0.92 -6.13 -15.58
CA ARG A 190 -0.79 -6.41 -17.02
C ARG A 190 0.04 -5.34 -17.72
N HIS A 191 -0.20 -4.06 -17.44
CA HIS A 191 0.60 -2.97 -18.00
C HIS A 191 2.09 -3.13 -17.69
N LEU A 192 2.42 -3.64 -16.49
CA LEU A 192 3.78 -3.88 -16.03
C LEU A 192 4.35 -5.25 -16.43
N ASN A 193 3.63 -6.07 -17.18
CA ASN A 193 3.99 -7.44 -17.53
C ASN A 193 4.34 -8.30 -16.30
N ILE A 194 3.54 -8.18 -15.24
CA ILE A 194 3.63 -8.99 -14.03
C ILE A 194 2.69 -10.19 -14.08
N ILE A 195 1.57 -10.05 -14.82
CA ILE A 195 0.60 -11.11 -15.17
C ILE A 195 0.26 -11.05 -16.64
#